data_06579c071552c6aa94b9b2c83e91f237
#
_entry.id   06579c071552c6aa94b9b2c83e91f237
#
_cell.length_a   1.000
_cell.length_b   1.000
_cell.length_c   1.000
_cell.angle_alpha   90.00
_cell.angle_beta   90.00
_cell.angle_gamma   90.00
#
_symmetry.space_group_name_H-M   'P 1'
#
loop_
_entity.id
_entity.type
_entity.pdbx_description
1 polymer ?
#
loop_
_entity_poly.entity_id
_entity_poly.type
_entity_poly.pdbx_seq_one_letter_code
_entity_poly.pdbx_strand_id
1 'polypeptide(L)'
;KTYPVFLELYQDIMQKAVSKLKQNRFAVVVVGEVRGKDGSYYNFVGDTIRTFIASGMRYYNEIILATAIGTLPIRAGHAMAVNRKIGKRHQNVLVFYKGEPKAIQDNFPRIALEDDAKKAVE
;
A
#
# COMPACT_ATOMS: atom_id res chain seq x y z
N LYS A 1 -10.03 9.60 19.33
CA LYS A 1 -10.80 8.89 18.27
C LYS A 1 -10.45 7.40 18.27
N THR A 2 -11.43 6.55 18.03
CA THR A 2 -11.24 5.12 17.88
C THR A 2 -10.87 4.77 16.44
N TYR A 3 -10.27 3.59 16.24
CA TYR A 3 -9.94 3.11 14.90
C TYR A 3 -11.16 2.99 13.98
N PRO A 4 -12.33 2.44 14.43
CA PRO A 4 -13.52 2.38 13.57
C PRO A 4 -13.97 3.75 13.06
N VAL A 5 -13.92 4.79 13.89
CA VAL A 5 -14.29 6.17 13.51
C VAL A 5 -13.28 6.74 12.50
N PHE A 6 -11.98 6.51 12.74
CA PHE A 6 -10.94 6.88 11.79
C PHE A 6 -11.13 6.17 10.44
N LEU A 7 -11.40 4.86 10.47
CA LEU A 7 -11.57 4.07 9.27
C LEU A 7 -12.76 4.54 8.44
N GLU A 8 -13.88 4.87 9.07
CA GLU A 8 -15.06 5.40 8.40
C GLU A 8 -14.74 6.70 7.65
N LEU A 9 -14.05 7.63 8.29
CA LEU A 9 -13.61 8.88 7.66
C LEU A 9 -12.62 8.62 6.52
N TYR A 10 -11.67 7.73 6.75
CA TYR A 10 -10.68 7.33 5.73
C TYR A 10 -11.36 6.73 4.49
N GLN A 11 -12.32 5.84 4.69
CA GLN A 11 -13.09 5.22 3.60
C GLN A 11 -13.88 6.27 2.82
N ASP A 12 -14.53 7.21 3.49
CA ASP A 12 -15.26 8.29 2.83
C ASP A 12 -14.35 9.16 1.96
N ILE A 13 -13.19 9.53 2.47
CA ILE A 13 -12.20 10.33 1.73
C ILE A 13 -11.68 9.56 0.51
N MET A 14 -11.34 8.28 0.68
CA MET A 14 -10.80 7.47 -0.42
C MET A 14 -11.85 7.19 -1.50
N GLN A 15 -13.10 6.94 -1.12
CA GLN A 15 -14.20 6.79 -2.07
C GLN A 15 -14.41 8.05 -2.90
N LYS A 16 -14.37 9.22 -2.28
CA LYS A 16 -14.46 10.49 -2.98
C LYS A 16 -13.28 10.71 -3.93
N ALA A 17 -12.07 10.38 -3.49
CA ALA A 17 -10.88 10.46 -4.35
C ALA A 17 -11.00 9.54 -5.57
N VAL A 18 -11.41 8.30 -5.38
CA VAL A 18 -11.62 7.34 -6.48
C VAL A 18 -12.70 7.82 -7.44
N SER A 19 -13.77 8.44 -6.95
CA SER A 19 -14.84 8.98 -7.80
C SER A 19 -14.34 10.08 -8.75
N LYS A 20 -13.28 10.78 -8.38
CA LYS A 20 -12.66 11.83 -9.20
C LYS A 20 -11.58 11.30 -10.14
N LEU A 21 -11.09 10.09 -9.90
CA LEU A 21 -10.10 9.47 -10.77
C LEU A 21 -10.75 9.10 -12.11
N LYS A 22 -10.09 9.42 -13.21
CA LYS A 22 -10.54 9.03 -14.54
C LYS A 22 -10.51 7.53 -14.72
N GLN A 23 -11.38 7.03 -15.59
CA GLN A 23 -11.37 5.63 -16.02
C GLN A 23 -10.03 5.28 -16.69
N ASN A 24 -9.63 4.03 -16.57
CA ASN A 24 -8.36 3.50 -17.11
C ASN A 24 -7.13 4.21 -16.52
N ARG A 25 -7.15 4.46 -15.21
CA ARG A 25 -6.01 5.04 -14.48
C ARG A 25 -5.71 4.25 -13.23
N PHE A 26 -4.49 4.37 -12.77
CA PHE A 26 -4.01 3.75 -11.55
C PHE A 26 -4.17 4.67 -10.34
N ALA A 27 -4.38 4.07 -9.18
CA ALA A 27 -4.16 4.69 -7.89
C ALA A 27 -3.08 3.90 -7.16
N VAL A 28 -2.10 4.59 -6.61
CA VAL A 28 -1.00 3.99 -5.86
C VAL A 28 -1.00 4.55 -4.45
N VAL A 29 -1.05 3.67 -3.47
CA VAL A 29 -1.16 4.05 -2.06
C VAL A 29 -0.03 3.42 -1.28
N VAL A 30 0.71 4.24 -0.55
CA VAL A 30 1.79 3.77 0.34
C VAL A 30 1.23 3.70 1.76
N VAL A 31 1.14 2.51 2.30
CA VAL A 31 0.58 2.26 3.64
C VAL A 31 1.44 1.29 4.44
N GLY A 32 1.35 1.39 5.75
CA GLY A 32 1.94 0.44 6.67
C GLY A 32 0.92 0.03 7.73
N GLU A 33 1.21 -1.06 8.44
CA GLU A 33 0.37 -1.51 9.53
C GLU A 33 0.49 -0.61 10.76
N VAL A 34 -0.60 -0.49 11.48
CA VAL A 34 -0.70 0.29 12.73
C VAL A 34 -1.13 -0.65 13.85
N ARG A 35 -0.46 -0.53 15.00
CA ARG A 35 -0.81 -1.32 16.18
C ARG A 35 -1.82 -0.59 17.07
N GLY A 36 -2.77 -1.35 17.59
CA GLY A 36 -3.68 -0.91 18.65
C GLY A 36 -3.01 -0.88 20.01
N LYS A 37 -3.76 -0.43 21.01
CA LYS A 37 -3.29 -0.39 22.42
C LYS A 37 -3.00 -1.79 22.99
N ASP A 38 -3.68 -2.81 22.48
CA ASP A 38 -3.46 -4.21 22.86
C ASP A 38 -2.20 -4.82 22.22
N GLY A 39 -1.52 -4.08 21.35
CA GLY A 39 -0.31 -4.51 20.65
C GLY A 39 -0.53 -5.24 19.35
N SER A 40 -1.75 -5.61 18.98
CA SER A 40 -2.06 -6.26 17.69
C SER A 40 -2.21 -5.25 16.57
N TYR A 41 -2.06 -5.69 15.32
CA TYR A 41 -2.34 -4.86 14.16
C TYR A 41 -3.85 -4.67 13.98
N TYR A 42 -4.25 -3.47 13.58
CA TYR A 42 -5.62 -3.19 13.13
C TYR A 42 -5.94 -3.79 11.77
N ASN A 43 -4.95 -4.28 11.04
CA ASN A 43 -5.08 -4.68 9.64
C ASN A 43 -5.41 -3.50 8.71
N PHE A 44 -4.73 -2.37 8.90
CA PHE A 44 -4.96 -1.16 8.11
C PHE A 44 -4.66 -1.37 6.61
N VAL A 45 -3.67 -2.18 6.28
CA VAL A 45 -3.37 -2.55 4.88
C VAL A 45 -4.57 -3.29 4.26
N GLY A 46 -5.12 -4.27 4.94
CA GLY A 46 -6.30 -5.00 4.47
C GLY A 46 -7.54 -4.11 4.37
N ASP A 47 -7.75 -3.20 5.30
CA ASP A 47 -8.87 -2.25 5.27
C ASP A 47 -8.72 -1.26 4.11
N THR A 48 -7.50 -0.84 3.79
CA THR A 48 -7.22 -0.01 2.61
C THR A 48 -7.58 -0.77 1.33
N ILE A 49 -7.14 -2.01 1.19
CA ILE A 49 -7.47 -2.86 0.03
C ILE A 49 -8.98 -2.98 -0.13
N ARG A 50 -9.69 -3.32 0.93
CA ARG A 50 -11.16 -3.43 0.90
C ARG A 50 -11.84 -2.13 0.51
N THR A 51 -11.35 -1.00 1.00
CA THR A 51 -11.87 0.33 0.68
C THR A 51 -11.80 0.63 -0.82
N PHE A 52 -10.65 0.39 -1.44
CA PHE A 52 -10.46 0.65 -2.87
C PHE A 52 -11.26 -0.32 -3.73
N ILE A 53 -11.35 -1.60 -3.35
CA ILE A 53 -12.19 -2.58 -4.06
C ILE A 53 -13.68 -2.19 -3.96
N ALA A 54 -14.16 -1.80 -2.78
CA ALA A 54 -15.53 -1.35 -2.59
C ALA A 54 -15.85 -0.06 -3.37
N SER A 55 -14.84 0.74 -3.67
CA SER A 55 -14.96 1.95 -4.49
C SER A 55 -14.95 1.68 -6.00
N GLY A 56 -14.88 0.41 -6.42
CA GLY A 56 -14.94 -0.01 -7.83
C GLY A 56 -13.58 -0.18 -8.50
N MET A 57 -12.49 -0.16 -7.74
CA MET A 57 -11.16 -0.42 -8.29
C MET A 57 -10.76 -1.89 -8.21
N ARG A 58 -9.85 -2.29 -9.07
CA ARG A 58 -9.23 -3.62 -9.04
C ARG A 58 -7.91 -3.57 -8.28
N TYR A 59 -7.70 -4.48 -7.34
CA TYR A 59 -6.41 -4.64 -6.68
C TYR A 59 -5.47 -5.36 -7.65
N TYR A 60 -4.47 -4.63 -8.17
CA TYR A 60 -3.70 -5.08 -9.32
C TYR A 60 -2.29 -5.55 -8.98
N ASN A 61 -1.56 -4.79 -8.17
CA ASN A 61 -0.19 -5.12 -7.76
C ASN A 61 0.08 -4.69 -6.32
N GLU A 62 1.05 -5.36 -5.72
CA GLU A 62 1.67 -4.95 -4.47
C GLU A 62 3.18 -4.86 -4.65
N ILE A 63 3.76 -3.78 -4.16
CA ILE A 63 5.20 -3.54 -4.19
C ILE A 63 5.66 -3.32 -2.75
N ILE A 64 6.83 -3.85 -2.42
CA ILE A 64 7.45 -3.62 -1.11
C ILE A 64 8.43 -2.45 -1.23
N LEU A 65 8.15 -1.38 -0.48
CA LEU A 65 9.05 -0.25 -0.36
C LEU A 65 9.98 -0.50 0.83
N ALA A 66 11.18 -0.99 0.55
CA ALA A 66 12.19 -1.20 1.59
C ALA A 66 12.75 0.15 2.05
N THR A 67 12.71 0.39 3.36
CA THR A 67 13.29 1.60 3.96
C THR A 67 14.73 1.35 4.40
N ALA A 68 15.52 2.44 4.57
CA ALA A 68 16.87 2.34 5.10
C ALA A 68 16.88 1.70 6.49
N ILE A 69 17.94 0.95 6.81
CA ILE A 69 18.06 0.29 8.12
C ILE A 69 18.06 1.33 9.25
N GLY A 70 18.86 2.40 9.13
CA GLY A 70 18.91 3.47 10.11
C GLY A 70 19.08 2.97 11.54
N THR A 71 18.20 3.39 12.43
CA THR A 71 18.19 2.98 13.86
C THR A 71 17.39 1.70 14.12
N LEU A 72 16.92 1.01 13.08
CA LEU A 72 16.07 -0.19 13.22
C LEU A 72 16.71 -1.28 14.10
N PRO A 73 18.02 -1.61 14.00
CA PRO A 73 18.60 -2.64 14.86
C PRO A 73 18.49 -2.32 16.36
N ILE A 74 18.67 -1.07 16.76
CA ILE A 74 18.53 -0.62 18.14
C ILE A 74 17.07 -0.74 18.59
N ARG A 75 16.12 -0.23 17.78
CA ARG A 75 14.70 -0.27 18.08
C ARG A 75 14.16 -1.71 18.09
N ALA A 76 14.60 -2.55 17.15
CA ALA A 76 14.20 -3.95 17.06
C ALA A 76 14.68 -4.75 18.28
N GLY A 77 15.93 -4.52 18.72
CA GLY A 77 16.47 -5.15 19.92
C GLY A 77 15.65 -4.82 21.17
N HIS A 78 15.35 -3.54 21.38
CA HIS A 78 14.51 -3.09 22.47
C HIS A 78 13.08 -3.66 22.39
N ALA A 79 12.46 -3.59 21.21
CA ALA A 79 11.11 -4.11 21.00
C ALA A 79 11.03 -5.63 21.20
N MET A 80 12.04 -6.38 20.81
CA MET A 80 12.13 -7.82 21.06
C MET A 80 12.29 -8.10 22.56
N ALA A 81 13.15 -7.39 23.24
CA ALA A 81 13.38 -7.59 24.69
C ALA A 81 12.12 -7.31 25.52
N VAL A 82 11.42 -6.21 25.23
CA VAL A 82 10.25 -5.76 26.01
C VAL A 82 8.97 -6.49 25.61
N ASN A 83 8.67 -6.60 24.33
CA ASN A 83 7.36 -7.01 23.82
C ASN A 83 7.41 -8.18 22.83
N ARG A 84 8.58 -8.73 22.54
CA ARG A 84 8.78 -9.78 21.52
C ARG A 84 8.30 -9.35 20.12
N LYS A 85 8.37 -8.06 19.81
CA LYS A 85 8.03 -7.52 18.50
C LYS A 85 9.20 -7.62 17.56
N ILE A 86 8.92 -8.03 16.33
CA ILE A 86 9.91 -8.07 15.23
C ILE A 86 9.93 -6.70 14.55
N GLY A 87 11.12 -6.23 14.22
CA GLY A 87 11.29 -5.00 13.47
C GLY A 87 10.81 -5.13 12.03
N LYS A 88 10.12 -4.12 11.55
CA LYS A 88 9.64 -4.04 10.16
C LYS A 88 10.42 -2.96 9.40
N ARG A 89 10.93 -3.31 8.23
CA ARG A 89 11.79 -2.47 7.41
C ARG A 89 11.18 -2.11 6.07
N HIS A 90 9.87 -2.24 5.94
CA HIS A 90 9.21 -1.94 4.68
C HIS A 90 7.85 -1.30 4.89
N GLN A 91 7.37 -0.63 3.86
CA GLN A 91 5.98 -0.23 3.69
C GLN A 91 5.39 -0.95 2.49
N ASN A 92 4.07 -1.06 2.46
CA ASN A 92 3.34 -1.68 1.36
C ASN A 92 2.92 -0.58 0.37
N VAL A 93 3.24 -0.79 -0.90
CA VAL A 93 2.78 0.05 -2.00
C VAL A 93 1.70 -0.73 -2.72
N LEU A 94 0.45 -0.30 -2.53
CA LEU A 94 -0.71 -0.97 -3.10
C LEU A 94 -1.08 -0.29 -4.42
N VAL A 95 -1.20 -1.07 -5.48
CA VAL A 95 -1.50 -0.56 -6.82
C VAL A 95 -2.90 -1.03 -7.21
N PHE A 96 -3.77 -0.06 -7.49
CA PHE A 96 -5.15 -0.30 -7.94
C PHE A 96 -5.35 0.24 -9.34
N TYR A 97 -6.21 -0.41 -10.10
CA TYR A 97 -6.58 0.01 -11.44
C TYR A 97 -8.08 0.26 -11.55
N LYS A 98 -8.46 1.39 -12.13
CA LYS A 98 -9.86 1.74 -12.38
C LYS A 98 -10.23 1.37 -13.81
N GLY A 99 -10.68 0.13 -14.00
CA GLY A 99 -11.05 -0.39 -15.30
C GLY A 99 -10.79 -1.88 -15.42
N GLU A 100 -10.79 -2.39 -16.65
CA GLU A 100 -10.51 -3.81 -16.94
C GLU A 100 -9.00 -4.05 -17.06
N PRO A 101 -8.41 -4.89 -16.18
CA PRO A 101 -6.96 -5.12 -16.22
C PRO A 101 -6.45 -5.68 -17.55
N LYS A 102 -7.24 -6.49 -18.24
CA LYS A 102 -6.86 -7.04 -19.55
C LYS A 102 -6.67 -5.98 -20.63
N ALA A 103 -7.30 -4.83 -20.47
CA ALA A 103 -7.23 -3.72 -21.42
C ALA A 103 -6.05 -2.75 -21.13
N ILE A 104 -5.25 -3.02 -20.10
CA ILE A 104 -4.13 -2.13 -19.72
C ILE A 104 -3.14 -1.96 -20.87
N GLN A 105 -2.82 -3.03 -21.58
CA GLN A 105 -1.89 -2.99 -22.72
C GLN A 105 -2.38 -2.04 -23.82
N ASP A 106 -3.67 -1.97 -24.04
CA ASP A 106 -4.27 -1.09 -25.06
C ASP A 106 -4.28 0.37 -24.60
N ASN A 107 -4.40 0.62 -23.30
CA ASN A 107 -4.49 1.96 -22.71
C ASN A 107 -3.11 2.57 -22.42
N PHE A 108 -2.07 1.75 -22.30
CA PHE A 108 -0.71 2.20 -21.98
C PHE A 108 0.28 1.61 -22.97
N PRO A 109 0.90 2.43 -23.83
CA PRO A 109 1.89 1.95 -24.77
C PRO A 109 3.13 1.43 -24.05
N ARG A 110 3.81 0.49 -24.68
CA ARG A 110 5.04 -0.07 -24.16
C ARG A 110 6.11 1.02 -24.03
N ILE A 111 6.69 1.14 -22.86
CA ILE A 111 7.79 2.05 -22.59
C ILE A 111 9.09 1.32 -22.91
N ALA A 112 9.95 1.94 -23.74
CA ALA A 112 11.32 1.47 -23.96
C ALA A 112 12.15 1.84 -22.73
N LEU A 113 12.75 0.84 -22.10
CA LEU A 113 13.69 1.05 -21.00
C LEU A 113 15.07 1.31 -21.57
N GLU A 114 15.82 2.23 -20.96
CA GLU A 114 17.24 2.40 -21.24
C GLU A 114 18.01 1.14 -20.90
N ASP A 115 19.16 0.91 -21.55
CA ASP A 115 19.90 -0.35 -21.42
C ASP A 115 20.33 -0.64 -19.97
N ASP A 116 20.68 0.38 -19.21
CA ASP A 116 21.04 0.25 -17.79
C ASP A 116 19.85 -0.17 -16.92
N ALA A 117 18.67 0.35 -17.22
CA ALA A 117 17.44 -0.06 -16.54
C ALA A 117 17.03 -1.49 -16.91
N LYS A 118 17.29 -1.94 -18.14
CA LYS A 118 17.06 -3.32 -18.55
C LYS A 118 17.93 -4.30 -17.78
N LYS A 119 19.21 -3.98 -17.58
CA LYS A 119 20.13 -4.79 -16.79
C LYS A 119 19.75 -4.89 -15.32
N ALA A 120 19.11 -3.88 -14.76
CA ALA A 120 18.68 -3.85 -13.37
C ALA A 120 17.48 -4.77 -13.08
N VAL A 121 16.66 -5.13 -14.10
CA VAL A 121 15.48 -6.00 -13.97
C VAL A 121 15.70 -7.43 -14.47
N GLU A 122 16.85 -7.75 -15.07
CA GLU A 122 17.30 -9.10 -15.40
C GLU A 122 17.96 -9.75 -14.17
#